data_942d0e4329405f689683f8c6838866e0
#
_entry.id   942d0e4329405f689683f8c6838866e0
#
_cell.length_a   1.000
_cell.length_b   1.000
_cell.length_c   1.000
_cell.angle_alpha   90.00
_cell.angle_beta   90.00
_cell.angle_gamma   90.00
#
_symmetry.space_group_name_H-M   'P 1'
#
loop_
_entity.id
_entity.type
_entity.pdbx_description
1 polymer ?
#
loop_
_entity_poly.entity_id
_entity_poly.type
_entity_poly.pdbx_seq_one_letter_code
_entity_poly.pdbx_strand_id
1 'polypeptide(L)'
;MLLNYGGNVGLHGKLKHVIDEFYKAKESPFGKTLKGVGMTMEGSENNPVMFELLTELPWCPQRFDKDQWLREYTVARYGKSNPTVQDAWILLSNSIYNCPDANTQQGTHESVFCARPTEHPYQVSSWSEMKDYYDPNDVIRAAAMMVSVADEFKGNNNFEYDLVDIVRQAIAEKGRLTEKVVEAAFAAGDKKLYKDASDRFLRLILLQDELLATRPE
;
A
#
# COMPACT_ATOMS: atom_id res chain seq x y z
N MET A 1 9.06 0.83 -18.12
CA MET A 1 9.11 -0.47 -17.44
C MET A 1 8.72 -0.25 -15.99
N LEU A 2 7.90 -1.10 -15.43
CA LEU A 2 7.54 -1.10 -14.02
C LEU A 2 8.28 -2.23 -13.31
N LEU A 3 8.95 -1.90 -12.23
CA LEU A 3 9.61 -2.85 -11.34
C LEU A 3 8.92 -2.84 -9.99
N ASN A 4 8.65 -4.00 -9.42
CA ASN A 4 8.43 -4.14 -7.99
C ASN A 4 9.54 -5.00 -7.38
N TYR A 5 9.84 -4.73 -6.13
CA TYR A 5 10.91 -5.42 -5.42
C TYR A 5 10.35 -6.65 -4.70
N GLY A 6 10.87 -7.83 -5.04
CA GLY A 6 10.50 -9.09 -4.41
C GLY A 6 10.81 -9.11 -2.92
N GLY A 7 10.00 -9.84 -2.18
CA GLY A 7 10.08 -9.93 -0.74
C GLY A 7 9.52 -8.73 0.02
N ASN A 8 9.16 -7.70 -0.67
CA ASN A 8 8.58 -6.49 -0.08
C ASN A 8 7.09 -6.46 -0.31
N VAL A 9 6.35 -6.96 0.65
CA VAL A 9 4.92 -7.27 0.54
C VAL A 9 4.00 -6.15 1.03
N GLY A 10 4.52 -4.96 1.30
CA GLY A 10 3.73 -3.79 1.69
C GLY A 10 3.01 -3.14 0.50
N LEU A 11 1.92 -2.41 0.78
CA LEU A 11 1.31 -1.55 -0.22
C LEU A 11 2.30 -0.46 -0.63
N HIS A 12 2.51 -0.30 -1.94
CA HIS A 12 3.41 0.70 -2.47
C HIS A 12 3.13 0.97 -3.95
N GLY A 13 3.30 2.21 -4.36
CA GLY A 13 3.20 2.53 -5.77
C GLY A 13 3.31 4.02 -6.07
N LYS A 14 3.30 4.31 -7.39
CA LYS A 14 3.44 5.64 -7.97
C LYS A 14 2.40 5.81 -9.09
N LEU A 15 1.11 5.60 -8.78
CA LEU A 15 0.04 5.57 -9.77
C LEU A 15 0.08 6.80 -10.68
N LYS A 16 0.07 7.99 -10.08
CA LYS A 16 0.14 9.24 -10.85
C LYS A 16 1.41 9.36 -11.68
N HIS A 17 2.56 9.01 -11.12
CA HIS A 17 3.84 9.08 -11.82
C HIS A 17 3.88 8.13 -13.02
N VAL A 18 3.35 6.92 -12.90
CA VAL A 18 3.29 5.95 -14.01
C VAL A 18 2.45 6.49 -15.16
N ILE A 19 1.30 7.10 -14.87
CA ILE A 19 0.46 7.77 -15.88
C ILE A 19 1.23 8.91 -16.54
N ASP A 20 1.81 9.80 -15.76
CA ASP A 20 2.50 10.99 -16.25
C ASP A 20 3.69 10.62 -17.13
N GLU A 21 4.54 9.70 -16.71
CA GLU A 21 5.72 9.31 -17.47
C GLU A 21 5.37 8.52 -18.74
N PHE A 22 4.30 7.72 -18.73
CA PHE A 22 3.83 7.06 -19.95
C PHE A 22 3.42 8.09 -21.02
N TYR A 23 2.56 9.05 -20.69
CA TYR A 23 2.12 10.04 -21.66
C TYR A 23 3.23 11.00 -22.06
N LYS A 24 4.10 11.39 -21.15
CA LYS A 24 5.30 12.16 -21.45
C LYS A 24 6.22 11.44 -22.46
N ALA A 25 6.43 10.14 -22.28
CA ALA A 25 7.19 9.34 -23.23
C ALA A 25 6.49 9.26 -24.59
N LYS A 26 5.18 9.01 -24.62
CA LYS A 26 4.35 8.91 -25.82
C LYS A 26 4.32 10.22 -26.63
N GLU A 27 4.23 11.35 -25.94
CA GLU A 27 4.15 12.71 -26.52
C GLU A 27 5.52 13.28 -26.87
N SER A 28 6.61 12.64 -26.47
CA SER A 28 7.96 13.08 -26.76
C SER A 28 8.28 13.01 -28.27
N PRO A 29 9.31 13.72 -28.76
CA PRO A 29 9.78 13.60 -30.14
C PRO A 29 10.09 12.17 -30.58
N PHE A 30 10.42 11.30 -29.60
CA PHE A 30 10.73 9.89 -29.81
C PHE A 30 9.51 8.96 -29.59
N GLY A 31 8.35 9.50 -29.26
CA GLY A 31 7.14 8.72 -28.94
C GLY A 31 6.74 7.71 -30.01
N LYS A 32 7.02 8.00 -31.28
CA LYS A 32 6.78 7.09 -32.41
C LYS A 32 7.60 5.79 -32.33
N THR A 33 8.68 5.77 -31.57
CA THR A 33 9.52 4.58 -31.34
C THR A 33 9.06 3.74 -30.15
N LEU A 34 8.15 4.27 -29.33
CA LEU A 34 7.55 3.52 -28.23
C LEU A 34 6.67 2.41 -28.79
N LYS A 35 7.02 1.15 -28.53
CA LYS A 35 6.33 -0.04 -29.07
C LYS A 35 5.51 -0.78 -28.01
N GLY A 36 5.68 -0.45 -26.76
CA GLY A 36 4.95 -1.09 -25.67
C GLY A 36 5.49 -0.67 -24.31
N VAL A 37 4.89 -1.25 -23.29
CA VAL A 37 5.31 -1.16 -21.89
C VAL A 37 5.85 -2.51 -21.44
N GLY A 38 6.63 -2.52 -20.37
CA GLY A 38 7.14 -3.74 -19.79
C GLY A 38 7.12 -3.67 -18.27
N MET A 39 7.03 -4.83 -17.65
CA MET A 39 7.11 -4.97 -16.20
C MET A 39 8.13 -6.04 -15.85
N THR A 40 8.79 -5.86 -14.71
CA THR A 40 9.69 -6.84 -14.10
C THR A 40 9.14 -7.10 -12.71
N MET A 41 8.40 -8.18 -12.60
CA MET A 41 7.77 -8.56 -11.34
C MET A 41 8.70 -9.50 -10.55
N GLU A 42 8.94 -9.16 -9.30
CA GLU A 42 9.63 -10.02 -8.35
C GLU A 42 8.66 -10.59 -7.29
N GLY A 43 7.44 -10.03 -7.22
CA GLY A 43 6.30 -10.52 -6.45
C GLY A 43 5.04 -10.14 -7.20
N SER A 44 4.48 -11.06 -7.98
CA SER A 44 3.36 -10.77 -8.89
C SER A 44 2.02 -10.56 -8.16
N GLU A 45 1.93 -11.05 -6.95
CA GLU A 45 0.77 -10.91 -6.05
C GLU A 45 0.68 -9.52 -5.41
N ASN A 46 1.78 -8.78 -5.39
CA ASN A 46 1.85 -7.49 -4.72
C ASN A 46 1.33 -6.35 -5.59
N ASN A 47 0.49 -5.48 -5.01
CA ASN A 47 0.07 -4.24 -5.64
C ASN A 47 -0.54 -4.41 -7.05
N PRO A 48 -1.54 -5.28 -7.23
CA PRO A 48 -2.11 -5.59 -8.55
C PRO A 48 -2.61 -4.35 -9.28
N VAL A 49 -3.09 -3.33 -8.58
CA VAL A 49 -3.53 -2.05 -9.14
C VAL A 49 -2.46 -1.37 -10.00
N MET A 50 -1.18 -1.51 -9.63
CA MET A 50 -0.06 -0.94 -10.37
C MET A 50 0.15 -1.64 -11.72
N PHE A 51 -0.01 -2.96 -11.75
CA PHE A 51 0.16 -3.75 -12.95
C PHE A 51 -1.04 -3.62 -13.89
N GLU A 52 -2.25 -3.58 -13.34
CA GLU A 52 -3.45 -3.33 -14.15
C GLU A 52 -3.38 -1.97 -14.82
N LEU A 53 -3.04 -0.91 -14.07
CA LEU A 53 -2.81 0.40 -14.65
C LEU A 53 -1.78 0.36 -15.80
N LEU A 54 -0.63 -0.25 -15.58
CA LEU A 54 0.43 -0.30 -16.58
C LEU A 54 -0.03 -1.02 -17.85
N THR A 55 -0.76 -2.13 -17.72
CA THR A 55 -1.23 -2.91 -18.87
C THR A 55 -2.35 -2.24 -19.64
N GLU A 56 -3.14 -1.37 -19.02
CA GLU A 56 -4.20 -0.61 -19.68
C GLU A 56 -3.68 0.64 -20.42
N LEU A 57 -2.64 1.29 -19.90
CA LEU A 57 -2.10 2.54 -20.48
C LEU A 57 -1.85 2.50 -21.99
N PRO A 58 -1.27 1.44 -22.60
CA PRO A 58 -1.05 1.37 -24.03
C PRO A 58 -2.34 1.41 -24.87
N TRP A 59 -3.45 0.98 -24.29
CA TRP A 59 -4.75 0.93 -24.96
C TRP A 59 -5.54 2.23 -24.83
N CYS A 60 -5.09 3.14 -23.95
CA CYS A 60 -5.71 4.45 -23.77
C CYS A 60 -5.06 5.48 -24.69
N PRO A 61 -5.74 5.93 -25.76
CA PRO A 61 -5.17 6.88 -26.71
C PRO A 61 -4.93 8.26 -26.12
N GLN A 62 -5.73 8.66 -25.14
CA GLN A 62 -5.69 9.94 -24.45
C GLN A 62 -5.46 9.76 -22.95
N ARG A 63 -4.84 10.79 -22.34
CA ARG A 63 -4.69 10.84 -20.89
C ARG A 63 -6.06 10.81 -20.22
N PHE A 64 -6.18 9.99 -19.18
CA PHE A 64 -7.39 9.86 -18.39
C PHE A 64 -7.18 10.40 -16.95
N ASP A 65 -8.28 10.66 -16.29
CA ASP A 65 -8.28 11.01 -14.87
C ASP A 65 -8.05 9.77 -14.01
N LYS A 66 -7.06 9.84 -13.11
CA LYS A 66 -6.68 8.73 -12.23
C LYS A 66 -7.82 8.29 -11.31
N ASP A 67 -8.57 9.24 -10.76
CA ASP A 67 -9.62 8.92 -9.81
C ASP A 67 -10.82 8.29 -10.50
N GLN A 68 -11.14 8.74 -11.73
CA GLN A 68 -12.15 8.09 -12.54
C GLN A 68 -11.72 6.66 -12.92
N TRP A 69 -10.47 6.47 -13.33
CA TRP A 69 -9.93 5.14 -13.63
C TRP A 69 -10.02 4.20 -12.41
N LEU A 70 -9.70 4.70 -11.21
CA LEU A 70 -9.82 3.90 -9.97
C LEU A 70 -11.27 3.50 -9.68
N ARG A 71 -12.24 4.37 -9.95
CA ARG A 71 -13.67 4.00 -9.82
C ARG A 71 -14.05 2.87 -10.75
N GLU A 72 -13.59 2.91 -11.99
CA GLU A 72 -13.80 1.86 -12.99
C GLU A 72 -13.05 0.58 -12.64
N TYR A 73 -11.80 0.69 -12.18
CA TYR A 73 -10.99 -0.41 -11.68
C TYR A 73 -11.72 -1.20 -10.58
N THR A 74 -12.28 -0.51 -9.58
CA THR A 74 -12.99 -1.20 -8.49
C THR A 74 -14.22 -1.95 -8.99
N VAL A 75 -14.94 -1.40 -9.96
CA VAL A 75 -16.10 -2.07 -10.57
C VAL A 75 -15.67 -3.30 -11.36
N ALA A 76 -14.63 -3.19 -12.17
CA ALA A 76 -14.10 -4.30 -12.94
C ALA A 76 -13.57 -5.42 -12.03
N ARG A 77 -12.85 -5.06 -10.97
CA ARG A 77 -12.21 -6.00 -10.06
C ARG A 77 -13.20 -6.71 -9.13
N TYR A 78 -14.21 -5.99 -8.63
CA TYR A 78 -15.15 -6.52 -7.63
C TYR A 78 -16.54 -6.83 -8.19
N GLY A 79 -16.78 -6.52 -9.46
CA GLY A 79 -18.03 -6.86 -10.15
C GLY A 79 -19.23 -5.95 -9.83
N LYS A 80 -19.06 -4.96 -8.94
CA LYS A 80 -20.12 -3.97 -8.62
C LYS A 80 -19.54 -2.64 -8.15
N SER A 81 -20.30 -1.57 -8.37
CA SER A 81 -19.96 -0.24 -7.86
C SER A 81 -20.35 -0.12 -6.38
N ASN A 82 -19.43 0.45 -5.59
CA ASN A 82 -19.69 0.86 -4.22
C ASN A 82 -18.90 2.14 -3.93
N PRO A 83 -19.55 3.27 -3.62
CA PRO A 83 -18.87 4.55 -3.40
C PRO A 83 -17.83 4.50 -2.27
N THR A 84 -18.11 3.76 -1.19
CA THR A 84 -17.17 3.63 -0.06
C THR A 84 -15.89 2.94 -0.48
N VAL A 85 -15.98 1.88 -1.29
CA VAL A 85 -14.81 1.19 -1.84
C VAL A 85 -14.03 2.10 -2.78
N GLN A 86 -14.73 2.83 -3.66
CA GLN A 86 -14.13 3.76 -4.59
C GLN A 86 -13.36 4.87 -3.87
N ASP A 87 -13.96 5.45 -2.83
CA ASP A 87 -13.32 6.50 -2.04
C ASP A 87 -12.15 5.98 -1.20
N ALA A 88 -12.21 4.73 -0.71
CA ALA A 88 -11.07 4.07 -0.06
C ALA A 88 -9.87 3.93 -1.01
N TRP A 89 -10.09 3.49 -2.25
CA TRP A 89 -9.03 3.39 -3.26
C TRP A 89 -8.48 4.76 -3.69
N ILE A 90 -9.32 5.77 -3.80
CA ILE A 90 -8.87 7.15 -4.06
C ILE A 90 -8.00 7.65 -2.90
N LEU A 91 -8.37 7.39 -1.65
CA LEU A 91 -7.57 7.74 -0.48
C LEU A 91 -6.21 7.04 -0.50
N LEU A 92 -6.16 5.72 -0.77
CA LEU A 92 -4.91 4.98 -0.93
C LEU A 92 -4.06 5.52 -2.07
N SER A 93 -4.68 5.89 -3.19
CA SER A 93 -3.98 6.43 -4.36
C SER A 93 -3.34 7.79 -4.12
N ASN A 94 -3.86 8.56 -3.17
CA ASN A 94 -3.34 9.88 -2.79
C ASN A 94 -2.37 9.81 -1.59
N SER A 95 -2.21 8.64 -0.99
CA SER A 95 -1.31 8.39 0.14
C SER A 95 -0.23 7.37 -0.22
N ILE A 96 -0.41 6.10 0.14
CA ILE A 96 0.60 5.05 0.01
C ILE A 96 0.97 4.73 -1.46
N TYR A 97 0.03 4.91 -2.40
CA TYR A 97 0.28 4.75 -3.84
C TYR A 97 0.69 6.06 -4.56
N ASN A 98 1.04 7.10 -3.80
CA ASN A 98 1.54 8.36 -4.31
C ASN A 98 3.00 8.61 -3.89
N CYS A 99 3.84 7.62 -3.98
CA CYS A 99 5.26 7.78 -3.65
C CYS A 99 5.90 8.87 -4.54
N PRO A 100 6.51 9.90 -3.94
CA PRO A 100 6.87 11.12 -4.66
C PRO A 100 8.03 10.95 -5.63
N ASP A 101 9.11 10.27 -5.27
CA ASP A 101 10.31 10.20 -6.09
C ASP A 101 10.92 8.79 -6.13
N ALA A 102 11.44 8.45 -7.31
CA ALA A 102 12.16 7.21 -7.54
C ALA A 102 13.46 7.10 -6.74
N ASN A 103 14.09 8.24 -6.43
CA ASN A 103 15.39 8.26 -5.77
C ASN A 103 15.32 8.27 -4.24
N THR A 104 14.17 8.62 -3.68
CA THR A 104 13.98 8.72 -2.22
C THR A 104 13.31 7.50 -1.61
N GLN A 105 12.60 6.72 -2.42
CA GLN A 105 11.88 5.53 -1.97
C GLN A 105 11.96 4.44 -3.04
N GLN A 106 12.82 3.49 -2.87
CA GLN A 106 13.04 2.41 -3.84
C GLN A 106 12.09 1.21 -3.67
N GLY A 107 11.32 1.18 -2.59
CA GLY A 107 10.40 0.08 -2.33
C GLY A 107 9.39 0.42 -1.25
N THR A 108 8.62 -0.57 -0.85
CA THR A 108 7.64 -0.44 0.22
C THR A 108 8.36 -0.19 1.55
N HIS A 109 7.68 0.49 2.46
CA HIS A 109 8.07 0.41 3.86
C HIS A 109 7.84 -1.01 4.34
N GLU A 110 8.87 -1.62 4.85
CA GLU A 110 8.70 -2.87 5.55
C GLU A 110 7.99 -2.63 6.88
N SER A 111 7.20 -3.63 7.29
CA SER A 111 6.49 -3.55 8.55
C SER A 111 7.46 -3.44 9.72
N VAL A 112 7.17 -2.55 10.66
CA VAL A 112 7.91 -2.45 11.93
C VAL A 112 7.94 -3.78 12.70
N PHE A 113 6.99 -4.68 12.46
CA PHE A 113 6.95 -6.02 13.06
C PHE A 113 8.10 -6.92 12.59
N CYS A 114 8.71 -6.60 11.45
CA CYS A 114 9.88 -7.31 10.93
C CYS A 114 11.20 -6.70 11.43
N ALA A 115 11.16 -5.56 12.10
CA ALA A 115 12.34 -4.93 12.66
C ALA A 115 12.88 -5.73 13.84
N ARG A 116 14.20 -5.75 14.00
CA ARG A 116 14.78 -6.25 15.25
C ARG A 116 14.35 -5.34 16.39
N PRO A 117 13.96 -5.91 17.53
CA PRO A 117 13.64 -5.10 18.71
C PRO A 117 14.84 -4.26 19.12
N THR A 118 14.69 -2.95 19.02
CA THR A 118 15.69 -1.94 19.43
C THR A 118 14.95 -0.75 20.03
N GLU A 119 15.66 0.10 20.73
CA GLU A 119 15.08 1.35 21.27
C GLU A 119 14.65 2.31 20.16
N HIS A 120 15.31 2.25 19.00
CA HIS A 120 15.05 3.11 17.84
C HIS A 120 15.19 2.26 16.56
N PRO A 121 14.14 1.57 16.12
CA PRO A 121 14.18 0.83 14.87
C PRO A 121 14.26 1.82 13.69
N TYR A 122 15.40 1.84 13.02
CA TYR A 122 15.63 2.77 11.90
C TYR A 122 15.59 2.09 10.54
N GLN A 123 15.72 0.79 10.51
CA GLN A 123 15.80 0.00 9.27
C GLN A 123 15.33 -1.43 9.51
N VAL A 124 14.55 -1.94 8.59
CA VAL A 124 14.07 -3.33 8.58
C VAL A 124 14.90 -4.16 7.59
N SER A 125 15.15 -3.62 6.40
CA SER A 125 16.04 -4.23 5.39
C SER A 125 17.06 -3.24 4.85
N SER A 126 17.95 -3.74 4.00
CA SER A 126 18.95 -2.92 3.31
C SER A 126 18.38 -2.05 2.17
N TRP A 127 17.11 -2.23 1.82
CA TRP A 127 16.53 -1.65 0.60
C TRP A 127 15.49 -0.58 0.83
N SER A 128 14.85 -0.52 2.01
CA SER A 128 13.82 0.46 2.30
C SER A 128 14.14 1.28 3.53
N GLU A 129 13.80 2.56 3.47
CA GLU A 129 13.84 3.45 4.62
C GLU A 129 12.52 3.41 5.37
N MET A 130 12.57 3.57 6.70
CA MET A 130 11.36 3.68 7.54
C MET A 130 10.74 5.09 7.51
N LYS A 131 11.03 5.86 6.47
CA LYS A 131 10.53 7.23 6.35
C LYS A 131 9.17 7.26 5.66
N ASP A 132 8.19 7.81 6.35
CA ASP A 132 6.86 8.02 5.80
C ASP A 132 6.85 9.15 4.77
N TYR A 133 6.26 8.90 3.61
CA TYR A 133 5.92 9.93 2.63
C TYR A 133 4.41 10.23 2.58
N TYR A 134 3.65 9.58 3.46
CA TYR A 134 2.20 9.73 3.59
C TYR A 134 1.79 9.73 5.06
N ASP A 135 0.55 10.13 5.36
CA ASP A 135 -0.02 10.00 6.69
C ASP A 135 -0.49 8.54 6.92
N PRO A 136 0.07 7.81 7.90
CA PRO A 136 -0.36 6.45 8.23
C PRO A 136 -1.87 6.33 8.51
N ASN A 137 -2.49 7.40 9.01
CA ASN A 137 -3.92 7.41 9.29
C ASN A 137 -4.78 7.32 8.02
N ASP A 138 -4.25 7.70 6.86
CA ASP A 138 -4.98 7.57 5.58
C ASP A 138 -5.18 6.09 5.23
N VAL A 139 -4.17 5.26 5.42
CA VAL A 139 -4.26 3.81 5.21
C VAL A 139 -5.21 3.18 6.23
N ILE A 140 -5.12 3.57 7.50
CA ILE A 140 -6.03 3.09 8.56
C ILE A 140 -7.48 3.45 8.24
N ARG A 141 -7.74 4.67 7.74
CA ARG A 141 -9.08 5.10 7.33
C ARG A 141 -9.58 4.32 6.11
N ALA A 142 -8.75 4.12 5.10
CA ALA A 142 -9.12 3.34 3.92
C ALA A 142 -9.47 1.90 4.30
N ALA A 143 -8.69 1.26 5.19
CA ALA A 143 -9.00 -0.06 5.71
C ALA A 143 -10.35 -0.09 6.45
N ALA A 144 -10.64 0.91 7.30
CA ALA A 144 -11.91 1.00 8.00
C ALA A 144 -13.10 1.15 7.03
N MET A 145 -12.94 1.91 5.94
CA MET A 145 -13.93 2.03 4.87
C MET A 145 -14.18 0.69 4.19
N MET A 146 -13.13 -0.04 3.81
CA MET A 146 -13.27 -1.37 3.20
C MET A 146 -13.95 -2.36 4.13
N VAL A 147 -13.56 -2.40 5.41
CA VAL A 147 -14.20 -3.26 6.43
C VAL A 147 -15.69 -2.94 6.59
N SER A 148 -16.08 -1.66 6.54
CA SER A 148 -17.48 -1.24 6.77
C SER A 148 -18.46 -1.79 5.74
N VAL A 149 -17.99 -2.21 4.58
CA VAL A 149 -18.81 -2.76 3.48
C VAL A 149 -18.48 -4.22 3.16
N ALA A 150 -17.68 -4.88 4.00
CA ALA A 150 -17.17 -6.23 3.73
C ALA A 150 -18.29 -7.26 3.51
N ASP A 151 -19.38 -7.17 4.27
CA ASP A 151 -20.53 -8.08 4.14
C ASP A 151 -21.20 -8.01 2.74
N GLU A 152 -21.12 -6.85 2.08
CA GLU A 152 -21.67 -6.68 0.74
C GLU A 152 -20.88 -7.43 -0.33
N PHE A 153 -19.60 -7.73 -0.05
CA PHE A 153 -18.66 -8.37 -0.97
C PHE A 153 -18.30 -9.79 -0.54
N LYS A 154 -19.00 -10.37 0.42
CA LYS A 154 -18.75 -11.71 0.92
C LYS A 154 -18.74 -12.73 -0.22
N GLY A 155 -17.68 -13.53 -0.31
CA GLY A 155 -17.45 -14.52 -1.37
C GLY A 155 -16.87 -13.93 -2.66
N ASN A 156 -16.56 -12.64 -2.69
CA ASN A 156 -15.79 -12.04 -3.78
C ASN A 156 -14.30 -12.18 -3.50
N ASN A 157 -13.65 -13.11 -4.17
CA ASN A 157 -12.26 -13.47 -3.92
C ASN A 157 -11.29 -12.29 -4.06
N ASN A 158 -11.47 -11.43 -5.07
CA ASN A 158 -10.61 -10.27 -5.28
C ASN A 158 -10.79 -9.22 -4.18
N PHE A 159 -12.04 -8.99 -3.76
CA PHE A 159 -12.31 -8.05 -2.67
C PHE A 159 -11.73 -8.56 -1.34
N GLU A 160 -11.93 -9.82 -1.03
CA GLU A 160 -11.43 -10.45 0.21
C GLU A 160 -9.88 -10.44 0.25
N TYR A 161 -9.23 -10.67 -0.90
CA TYR A 161 -7.79 -10.56 -1.02
C TYR A 161 -7.31 -9.13 -0.72
N ASP A 162 -7.85 -8.14 -1.42
CA ASP A 162 -7.47 -6.74 -1.24
C ASP A 162 -7.82 -6.23 0.16
N LEU A 163 -8.94 -6.69 0.74
CA LEU A 163 -9.33 -6.36 2.11
C LEU A 163 -8.27 -6.83 3.11
N VAL A 164 -7.84 -8.08 3.02
CA VAL A 164 -6.80 -8.63 3.91
C VAL A 164 -5.49 -7.86 3.74
N ASP A 165 -5.08 -7.57 2.50
CA ASP A 165 -3.84 -6.86 2.21
C ASP A 165 -3.86 -5.41 2.73
N ILE A 166 -4.97 -4.69 2.54
CA ILE A 166 -5.15 -3.32 3.04
C ILE A 166 -5.22 -3.29 4.57
N VAL A 167 -5.94 -4.22 5.20
CA VAL A 167 -6.04 -4.30 6.67
C VAL A 167 -4.71 -4.70 7.26
N ARG A 168 -3.97 -5.62 6.66
CA ARG A 168 -2.61 -5.98 7.04
C ARG A 168 -1.69 -4.76 7.08
N GLN A 169 -1.75 -3.93 6.04
CA GLN A 169 -0.99 -2.68 6.00
C GLN A 169 -1.42 -1.72 7.11
N ALA A 170 -2.73 -1.56 7.33
CA ALA A 170 -3.26 -0.69 8.39
C ALA A 170 -2.82 -1.13 9.80
N ILE A 171 -2.74 -2.45 10.05
CA ILE A 171 -2.21 -2.98 11.32
C ILE A 171 -0.71 -2.64 11.45
N ALA A 172 0.07 -2.76 10.37
CA ALA A 172 1.48 -2.37 10.37
C ALA A 172 1.66 -0.87 10.64
N GLU A 173 0.83 -0.01 10.03
CA GLU A 173 0.84 1.44 10.30
C GLU A 173 0.49 1.74 11.77
N LYS A 174 -0.50 1.03 12.32
CA LYS A 174 -0.83 1.14 13.74
C LYS A 174 0.31 0.68 14.63
N GLY A 175 1.04 -0.35 14.21
CA GLY A 175 2.27 -0.81 14.85
C GLY A 175 3.31 0.30 14.93
N ARG A 176 3.60 0.97 13.82
CA ARG A 176 4.56 2.09 13.76
C ARG A 176 4.16 3.27 14.65
N LEU A 177 2.87 3.63 14.65
CA LEU A 177 2.37 4.67 15.56
C LEU A 177 2.48 4.27 17.02
N THR A 178 2.27 2.99 17.34
CA THR A 178 2.37 2.47 18.70
C THR A 178 3.83 2.37 19.15
N GLU A 179 4.72 1.98 18.25
CA GLU A 179 6.17 1.92 18.51
C GLU A 179 6.74 3.28 18.91
N LYS A 180 6.36 4.37 18.21
CA LYS A 180 6.74 5.73 18.61
C LYS A 180 6.30 6.11 20.03
N VAL A 181 5.17 5.55 20.50
CA VAL A 181 4.73 5.73 21.91
C VAL A 181 5.59 4.92 22.88
N VAL A 182 6.01 3.70 22.50
CA VAL A 182 6.92 2.87 23.30
C VAL A 182 8.26 3.59 23.46
N GLU A 183 8.82 4.11 22.39
CA GLU A 183 10.07 4.88 22.37
C GLU A 183 9.99 6.13 23.25
N ALA A 184 8.93 6.93 23.08
CA ALA A 184 8.74 8.15 23.88
C ALA A 184 8.56 7.84 25.37
N ALA A 185 7.81 6.78 25.71
CA ALA A 185 7.62 6.37 27.10
C ALA A 185 8.91 5.86 27.74
N PHE A 186 9.73 5.12 26.99
CA PHE A 186 11.05 4.67 27.42
C PHE A 186 11.97 5.88 27.72
N ALA A 187 12.09 6.82 26.78
CA ALA A 187 12.90 8.01 26.93
C ALA A 187 12.45 8.89 28.13
N ALA A 188 11.15 8.95 28.41
CA ALA A 188 10.58 9.66 29.54
C ALA A 188 10.68 8.93 30.88
N GLY A 189 11.09 7.66 30.90
CA GLY A 189 11.08 6.81 32.08
C GLY A 189 9.69 6.46 32.61
N ASP A 190 8.63 6.66 31.80
CA ASP A 190 7.25 6.31 32.16
C ASP A 190 7.01 4.81 32.02
N LYS A 191 7.28 4.08 33.11
CA LYS A 191 7.16 2.61 33.15
C LYS A 191 5.74 2.11 32.86
N LYS A 192 4.72 2.88 33.26
CA LYS A 192 3.33 2.47 33.05
C LYS A 192 2.96 2.59 31.57
N LEU A 193 3.21 3.76 30.98
CA LEU A 193 2.94 4.01 29.56
C LEU A 193 3.76 3.06 28.67
N TYR A 194 5.03 2.84 29.02
CA TYR A 194 5.90 1.88 28.34
C TYR A 194 5.28 0.48 28.31
N LYS A 195 4.86 -0.03 29.47
CA LYS A 195 4.23 -1.34 29.56
C LYS A 195 2.94 -1.41 28.73
N ASP A 196 2.06 -0.42 28.89
CA ASP A 196 0.76 -0.39 28.21
C ASP A 196 0.91 -0.31 26.67
N ALA A 197 1.87 0.49 26.19
CA ALA A 197 2.17 0.62 24.77
C ALA A 197 2.84 -0.65 24.21
N SER A 198 3.77 -1.26 24.96
CA SER A 198 4.42 -2.53 24.56
C SER A 198 3.40 -3.67 24.47
N ASP A 199 2.51 -3.80 25.44
CA ASP A 199 1.44 -4.81 25.43
C ASP A 199 0.50 -4.61 24.21
N ARG A 200 0.23 -3.34 23.84
CA ARG A 200 -0.55 -3.02 22.63
C ARG A 200 0.20 -3.41 21.36
N PHE A 201 1.48 -3.11 21.28
CA PHE A 201 2.32 -3.47 20.13
C PHE A 201 2.35 -4.98 19.90
N LEU A 202 2.59 -5.76 20.95
CA LEU A 202 2.58 -7.22 20.89
C LEU A 202 1.20 -7.77 20.46
N ARG A 203 0.12 -7.14 20.91
CA ARG A 203 -1.23 -7.53 20.51
C ARG A 203 -1.50 -7.27 19.03
N LEU A 204 -0.92 -6.21 18.45
CA LEU A 204 -1.02 -5.95 17.02
C LEU A 204 -0.30 -7.01 16.18
N ILE A 205 0.82 -7.55 16.67
CA ILE A 205 1.50 -8.69 16.01
C ILE A 205 0.58 -9.92 15.98
N LEU A 206 -0.05 -10.25 17.10
CA LEU A 206 -0.99 -11.37 17.16
C LEU A 206 -2.20 -11.15 16.25
N LEU A 207 -2.73 -9.94 16.20
CA LEU A 207 -3.84 -9.59 15.30
C LEU A 207 -3.43 -9.73 13.83
N GLN A 208 -2.20 -9.39 13.50
CA GLN A 208 -1.65 -9.58 12.15
C GLN A 208 -1.61 -11.07 11.78
N ASP A 209 -1.17 -11.91 12.69
CA ASP A 209 -1.13 -13.37 12.50
C ASP A 209 -2.54 -13.96 12.32
N GLU A 210 -3.49 -13.56 13.17
CA GLU A 210 -4.90 -13.96 13.06
C GLU A 210 -5.52 -13.53 11.73
N LEU A 211 -5.25 -12.29 11.27
CA LEU A 211 -5.74 -11.80 9.98
C LEU A 211 -5.19 -12.64 8.83
N LEU A 212 -3.88 -12.88 8.80
CA LEU A 212 -3.24 -13.63 7.72
C LEU A 212 -3.68 -15.10 7.71
N ALA A 213 -4.01 -15.67 8.86
CA ALA A 213 -4.55 -17.03 8.96
C ALA A 213 -5.96 -17.18 8.33
N THR A 214 -6.67 -16.06 8.06
CA THR A 214 -7.96 -16.10 7.35
C THR A 214 -7.82 -16.45 5.87
N ARG A 215 -6.62 -16.27 5.29
CA ARG A 215 -6.28 -16.63 3.91
C ARG A 215 -4.90 -17.28 3.87
N PRO A 216 -4.81 -18.60 3.97
CA PRO A 216 -3.53 -19.33 4.05
C PRO A 216 -2.79 -19.50 2.71
N GLU A 217 -3.29 -18.94 1.63
CA GLU A 217 -2.70 -18.95 0.27
C GLU A 217 -1.77 -17.78 -0.02
#